data_188dd78faa3d914e1fbdcd7ccc8aa81c
#
_entry.id   188dd78faa3d914e1fbdcd7ccc8aa81c
#
_cell.length_a   1.000
_cell.length_b   1.000
_cell.length_c   1.000
_cell.angle_alpha   90.00
_cell.angle_beta   90.00
_cell.angle_gamma   90.00
#
_symmetry.space_group_name_H-M   'P 1'
#
loop_
_entity.id
_entity.type
_entity.pdbx_description
1 polymer ?
#
loop_
_entity_poly.entity_id
_entity_poly.type
_entity_poly.pdbx_seq_one_letter_code
_entity_poly.pdbx_strand_id
1 'polypeptide(L)'
;MKKMIIVQVGAFPLSIDCIRGGVESSVYGLAKALVRNHIVHVFDVPRLGGEDQAAIVDGIVVHRYKNRGKHNVDACERVSQVVEEIVSIQPDIVHIHGTNQYSHAIYQLLVRRSIKVLLTVHGLANVEKRNALRKKKSLKALYQYLVQSRAEYSLLSQVPQIIVDTEYVAEQIRTCYAKGKIKRLPQMHVIPQGINQQYAMLQSSCDEPIIFSLGAISKRKGHLLLVKAFELLCKQTPNAKLIIAGIVAEKEYYDELQLYIQQSQYANQIQLCINLSQEQIFQLYQNVRIFALHSQEESQGIVFAEAMAVGLPIVSTIVGGIPFVVAHGKTGLLTEFEDVENFSTNMSMLLQNEDMYNVMSRNGKIESQNYLWDGIANRIFKLYLTILED
;
A
#
# COMPACT_ATOMS: atom_id res chain seq x y z
N MET A 1 8.50 0.02 -30.85
CA MET A 1 9.08 -1.05 -30.01
C MET A 1 8.23 -2.31 -30.15
N LYS A 2 8.84 -3.51 -30.11
CA LYS A 2 8.11 -4.80 -30.10
C LYS A 2 7.23 -4.85 -28.85
N LYS A 3 5.97 -5.24 -28.99
CA LYS A 3 5.10 -5.49 -27.84
C LYS A 3 5.66 -6.66 -27.02
N MET A 4 5.87 -6.47 -25.74
CA MET A 4 6.25 -7.52 -24.81
C MET A 4 5.01 -8.17 -24.20
N ILE A 5 5.13 -9.44 -23.83
CA ILE A 5 4.17 -10.17 -23.02
C ILE A 5 4.66 -10.12 -21.57
N ILE A 6 3.98 -9.37 -20.73
CA ILE A 6 4.32 -9.17 -19.32
C ILE A 6 3.28 -9.87 -18.45
N VAL A 7 3.74 -10.75 -17.59
CA VAL A 7 2.88 -11.40 -16.60
C VAL A 7 3.14 -10.79 -15.23
N GLN A 8 2.10 -10.34 -14.55
CA GLN A 8 2.15 -10.00 -13.14
C GLN A 8 1.50 -11.10 -12.29
N VAL A 9 2.09 -11.40 -11.14
CA VAL A 9 1.53 -12.32 -10.15
C VAL A 9 1.34 -11.56 -8.85
N GLY A 10 0.09 -11.34 -8.44
CA GLY A 10 -0.20 -10.55 -7.24
C GLY A 10 -1.70 -10.36 -7.00
N ALA A 11 -2.04 -9.75 -5.88
CA ALA A 11 -3.44 -9.45 -5.57
C ALA A 11 -3.98 -8.39 -6.55
N PHE A 12 -5.02 -8.75 -7.29
CA PHE A 12 -5.72 -7.86 -8.21
C PHE A 12 -7.13 -7.51 -7.66
N PRO A 13 -7.62 -6.26 -7.77
CA PRO A 13 -8.91 -5.89 -7.21
C PRO A 13 -10.07 -6.72 -7.80
N LEU A 14 -11.04 -7.10 -6.97
CA LEU A 14 -12.25 -7.79 -7.42
C LEU A 14 -13.16 -6.86 -8.23
N SER A 15 -13.20 -5.59 -7.84
CA SER A 15 -13.81 -4.49 -8.58
C SER A 15 -12.84 -3.32 -8.61
N ILE A 16 -12.70 -2.68 -9.78
CA ILE A 16 -11.90 -1.47 -9.94
C ILE A 16 -12.48 -0.27 -9.20
N ASP A 17 -13.77 -0.31 -8.87
CA ASP A 17 -14.46 0.72 -8.10
C ASP A 17 -14.20 0.59 -6.58
N CYS A 18 -13.62 -0.53 -6.14
CA CYS A 18 -13.36 -0.79 -4.73
C CYS A 18 -12.02 -1.51 -4.53
N ILE A 19 -10.93 -0.76 -4.55
CA ILE A 19 -9.57 -1.28 -4.31
C ILE A 19 -9.34 -1.35 -2.80
N ARG A 20 -9.00 -2.54 -2.30
CA ARG A 20 -8.96 -2.82 -0.85
C ARG A 20 -7.62 -2.57 -0.16
N GLY A 21 -6.57 -2.28 -0.90
CA GLY A 21 -5.25 -2.06 -0.29
C GLY A 21 -4.14 -1.71 -1.28
N GLY A 22 -2.98 -1.30 -0.74
CA GLY A 22 -1.86 -0.82 -1.53
C GLY A 22 -1.32 -1.84 -2.54
N VAL A 23 -1.30 -3.13 -2.22
CA VAL A 23 -0.84 -4.16 -3.18
C VAL A 23 -1.80 -4.30 -4.36
N GLU A 24 -3.12 -4.33 -4.12
CA GLU A 24 -4.11 -4.36 -5.21
C GLU A 24 -3.99 -3.12 -6.09
N SER A 25 -3.83 -1.94 -5.48
CA SER A 25 -3.61 -0.67 -6.18
C SER A 25 -2.32 -0.71 -7.02
N SER A 26 -1.26 -1.29 -6.48
CA SER A 26 0.04 -1.39 -7.16
C SER A 26 -0.01 -2.31 -8.37
N VAL A 27 -0.57 -3.52 -8.23
CA VAL A 27 -0.70 -4.49 -9.33
C VAL A 27 -1.58 -3.94 -10.45
N TYR A 28 -2.76 -3.40 -10.08
CA TYR A 28 -3.68 -2.82 -11.06
C TYR A 28 -3.09 -1.58 -11.75
N GLY A 29 -2.53 -0.64 -10.99
CA GLY A 29 -2.00 0.60 -11.54
C GLY A 29 -0.83 0.38 -12.50
N LEU A 30 0.11 -0.51 -12.14
CA LEU A 30 1.20 -0.91 -13.03
C LEU A 30 0.68 -1.61 -14.29
N ALA A 31 -0.24 -2.57 -14.15
CA ALA A 31 -0.83 -3.28 -15.28
C ALA A 31 -1.54 -2.31 -16.24
N LYS A 32 -2.33 -1.36 -15.70
CA LYS A 32 -3.05 -0.34 -16.46
C LYS A 32 -2.12 0.62 -17.22
N ALA A 33 -0.97 0.94 -16.64
CA ALA A 33 0.03 1.77 -17.32
C ALA A 33 0.73 1.00 -18.44
N LEU A 34 1.10 -0.27 -18.21
CA LEU A 34 1.83 -1.10 -19.15
C LEU A 34 0.99 -1.59 -20.33
N VAL A 35 -0.31 -1.87 -20.13
CA VAL A 35 -1.19 -2.44 -21.18
C VAL A 35 -1.39 -1.50 -22.37
N ARG A 36 -1.13 -0.22 -22.21
CA ARG A 36 -1.18 0.78 -23.30
C ARG A 36 -0.20 0.43 -24.44
N ASN A 37 0.94 -0.19 -24.13
CA ASN A 37 2.00 -0.48 -25.10
C ASN A 37 2.37 -1.96 -25.18
N HIS A 38 1.95 -2.79 -24.22
CA HIS A 38 2.33 -4.19 -24.05
C HIS A 38 1.11 -5.08 -23.89
N ILE A 39 1.31 -6.40 -23.94
CA ILE A 39 0.30 -7.40 -23.59
C ILE A 39 0.52 -7.72 -22.10
N VAL A 40 -0.49 -7.49 -21.28
CA VAL A 40 -0.39 -7.68 -19.84
C VAL A 40 -1.38 -8.72 -19.36
N HIS A 41 -0.85 -9.76 -18.71
CA HIS A 41 -1.62 -10.76 -17.99
C HIS A 41 -1.40 -10.57 -16.49
N VAL A 42 -2.44 -10.70 -15.70
CA VAL A 42 -2.35 -10.70 -14.23
C VAL A 42 -2.91 -12.02 -13.70
N PHE A 43 -2.09 -12.74 -12.97
CA PHE A 43 -2.47 -13.93 -12.22
C PHE A 43 -2.78 -13.52 -10.78
N ASP A 44 -4.07 -13.43 -10.47
CA ASP A 44 -4.53 -13.03 -9.13
C ASP A 44 -4.22 -14.14 -8.11
N VAL A 45 -3.90 -13.74 -6.89
CA VAL A 45 -3.69 -14.69 -5.79
C VAL A 45 -5.02 -15.43 -5.50
N PRO A 46 -5.03 -16.78 -5.45
CA PRO A 46 -6.25 -17.55 -5.18
C PRO A 46 -6.92 -17.12 -3.88
N ARG A 47 -8.23 -16.82 -3.94
CA ARG A 47 -9.03 -16.31 -2.82
C ARG A 47 -10.08 -17.32 -2.40
N LEU A 48 -10.38 -17.36 -1.11
CA LEU A 48 -11.51 -18.13 -0.59
C LEU A 48 -12.82 -17.59 -1.20
N GLY A 49 -13.69 -18.49 -1.68
CA GLY A 49 -14.95 -18.12 -2.30
C GLY A 49 -14.86 -17.55 -3.73
N GLY A 50 -13.64 -17.46 -4.29
CA GLY A 50 -13.42 -17.09 -5.69
C GLY A 50 -13.87 -18.16 -6.66
N GLU A 51 -13.92 -17.84 -7.95
CA GLU A 51 -14.18 -18.78 -9.06
C GLU A 51 -12.97 -18.83 -10.00
N ASP A 52 -12.80 -19.97 -10.68
CA ASP A 52 -11.82 -20.08 -11.76
C ASP A 52 -12.39 -19.35 -12.98
N GLN A 53 -11.79 -18.22 -13.35
CA GLN A 53 -12.21 -17.45 -14.52
C GLN A 53 -11.05 -16.63 -15.09
N ALA A 54 -11.14 -16.39 -16.39
CA ALA A 54 -10.36 -15.36 -17.06
C ALA A 54 -11.28 -14.23 -17.52
N ALA A 55 -10.87 -12.98 -17.33
CA ALA A 55 -11.62 -11.80 -17.71
C ALA A 55 -10.69 -10.72 -18.28
N ILE A 56 -11.22 -9.83 -19.11
CA ILE A 56 -10.52 -8.65 -19.57
C ILE A 56 -11.03 -7.46 -18.76
N VAL A 57 -10.12 -6.81 -18.05
CA VAL A 57 -10.40 -5.61 -17.24
C VAL A 57 -9.46 -4.49 -17.72
N ASP A 58 -9.98 -3.40 -18.23
CA ASP A 58 -9.22 -2.27 -18.80
C ASP A 58 -8.13 -2.71 -19.81
N GLY A 59 -8.40 -3.75 -20.61
CA GLY A 59 -7.45 -4.33 -21.57
C GLY A 59 -6.42 -5.31 -20.98
N ILE A 60 -6.45 -5.51 -19.66
CA ILE A 60 -5.61 -6.46 -18.92
C ILE A 60 -6.29 -7.83 -18.91
N VAL A 61 -5.58 -8.90 -19.25
CA VAL A 61 -6.09 -10.27 -19.12
C VAL A 61 -5.88 -10.75 -17.69
N VAL A 62 -6.95 -10.90 -16.94
CA VAL A 62 -6.92 -11.28 -15.52
C VAL A 62 -7.31 -12.74 -15.36
N HIS A 63 -6.40 -13.55 -14.80
CA HIS A 63 -6.61 -14.97 -14.46
C HIS A 63 -6.89 -15.06 -12.97
N ARG A 64 -8.06 -15.59 -12.61
CA ARG A 64 -8.50 -15.79 -11.23
C ARG A 64 -8.65 -17.26 -10.93
N TYR A 65 -8.32 -17.63 -9.69
CA TYR A 65 -8.40 -19.02 -9.23
C TYR A 65 -9.17 -19.12 -7.93
N LYS A 66 -10.06 -20.10 -7.86
CA LYS A 66 -10.72 -20.48 -6.63
C LYS A 66 -9.70 -21.14 -5.70
N ASN A 67 -9.59 -20.63 -4.48
CA ASN A 67 -8.90 -21.34 -3.43
C ASN A 67 -9.81 -22.48 -2.92
N ARG A 68 -9.40 -23.75 -3.09
CA ARG A 68 -10.17 -24.93 -2.68
C ARG A 68 -9.98 -25.30 -1.22
N GLY A 69 -8.97 -24.75 -0.55
CA GLY A 69 -8.67 -25.01 0.84
C GLY A 69 -9.45 -24.15 1.83
N LYS A 70 -9.32 -24.50 3.11
CA LYS A 70 -9.97 -23.75 4.21
C LYS A 70 -9.21 -22.49 4.63
N HIS A 71 -7.96 -22.33 4.17
CA HIS A 71 -7.05 -21.24 4.56
C HIS A 71 -6.31 -20.69 3.35
N ASN A 72 -5.89 -19.42 3.40
CA ASN A 72 -5.08 -18.80 2.34
C ASN A 72 -3.73 -19.51 2.06
N VAL A 73 -3.27 -20.39 2.96
CA VAL A 73 -2.07 -21.22 2.78
C VAL A 73 -2.28 -22.26 1.69
N ASP A 74 -3.52 -22.69 1.47
CA ASP A 74 -3.88 -23.71 0.48
C ASP A 74 -3.82 -23.18 -0.97
N ALA A 75 -3.55 -21.87 -1.15
CA ALA A 75 -3.23 -21.30 -2.46
C ALA A 75 -2.02 -21.99 -3.11
N CYS A 76 -1.14 -22.59 -2.30
CA CYS A 76 0.01 -23.35 -2.81
C CYS A 76 -0.38 -24.63 -3.57
N GLU A 77 -1.58 -25.19 -3.36
CA GLU A 77 -2.06 -26.37 -4.12
C GLU A 77 -2.22 -26.08 -5.62
N ARG A 78 -2.47 -24.79 -5.97
CA ARG A 78 -2.68 -24.37 -7.35
C ARG A 78 -1.41 -23.89 -8.06
N VAL A 79 -0.28 -23.81 -7.36
CA VAL A 79 0.96 -23.21 -7.88
C VAL A 79 1.40 -23.88 -9.19
N SER A 80 1.37 -25.22 -9.26
CA SER A 80 1.77 -25.94 -10.47
C SER A 80 0.88 -25.60 -11.67
N GLN A 81 -0.44 -25.55 -11.48
CA GLN A 81 -1.39 -25.19 -12.53
C GLN A 81 -1.13 -23.75 -13.01
N VAL A 82 -1.00 -22.79 -12.08
CA VAL A 82 -0.75 -21.37 -12.39
C VAL A 82 0.55 -21.23 -13.18
N VAL A 83 1.59 -21.94 -12.78
CA VAL A 83 2.89 -21.88 -13.48
C VAL A 83 2.81 -22.47 -14.88
N GLU A 84 2.10 -23.62 -15.09
CA GLU A 84 1.90 -24.17 -16.43
C GLU A 84 1.14 -23.19 -17.35
N GLU A 85 0.12 -22.51 -16.84
CA GLU A 85 -0.60 -21.49 -17.60
C GLU A 85 0.29 -20.28 -17.93
N ILE A 86 1.10 -19.81 -16.96
CA ILE A 86 2.08 -18.74 -17.22
C ILE A 86 3.07 -19.16 -18.33
N VAL A 87 3.61 -20.39 -18.25
CA VAL A 87 4.56 -20.90 -19.25
C VAL A 87 3.92 -21.01 -20.64
N SER A 88 2.65 -21.42 -20.72
CA SER A 88 1.92 -21.53 -21.98
C SER A 88 1.74 -20.20 -22.70
N ILE A 89 1.72 -19.09 -21.97
CA ILE A 89 1.63 -17.70 -22.50
C ILE A 89 2.95 -17.26 -23.13
N GLN A 90 4.06 -17.93 -22.82
CA GLN A 90 5.42 -17.56 -23.26
C GLN A 90 5.77 -16.10 -22.90
N PRO A 91 5.72 -15.70 -21.61
CA PRO A 91 5.98 -14.32 -21.22
C PRO A 91 7.44 -13.94 -21.44
N ASP A 92 7.69 -12.71 -21.85
CA ASP A 92 9.04 -12.16 -21.88
C ASP A 92 9.58 -12.00 -20.45
N ILE A 93 8.73 -11.61 -19.51
CA ILE A 93 9.08 -11.46 -18.07
C ILE A 93 7.87 -11.73 -17.17
N VAL A 94 8.14 -12.24 -15.97
CA VAL A 94 7.16 -12.38 -14.90
C VAL A 94 7.53 -11.45 -13.74
N HIS A 95 6.58 -10.62 -13.31
CA HIS A 95 6.74 -9.72 -12.18
C HIS A 95 5.88 -10.19 -10.99
N ILE A 96 6.51 -10.63 -9.91
CA ILE A 96 5.83 -11.11 -8.71
C ILE A 96 5.71 -9.95 -7.70
N HIS A 97 4.54 -9.80 -7.09
CA HIS A 97 4.27 -8.82 -6.05
C HIS A 97 4.09 -9.49 -4.68
N GLY A 98 4.99 -9.13 -3.74
CA GLY A 98 4.98 -9.63 -2.36
C GLY A 98 5.84 -10.88 -2.12
N THR A 99 6.11 -11.16 -0.84
CA THR A 99 7.10 -12.13 -0.37
C THR A 99 6.47 -13.31 0.39
N ASN A 100 5.23 -13.64 0.10
CA ASN A 100 4.53 -14.73 0.78
C ASN A 100 4.93 -16.13 0.25
N GLN A 101 4.41 -17.19 0.87
CA GLN A 101 4.70 -18.58 0.49
C GLN A 101 4.30 -18.89 -0.95
N TYR A 102 3.17 -18.33 -1.41
CA TYR A 102 2.71 -18.49 -2.79
C TYR A 102 3.69 -17.89 -3.78
N SER A 103 4.16 -16.65 -3.52
CA SER A 103 5.19 -15.98 -4.32
C SER A 103 6.49 -16.79 -4.38
N HIS A 104 6.93 -17.35 -3.24
CA HIS A 104 8.12 -18.18 -3.16
C HIS A 104 7.99 -19.47 -4.00
N ALA A 105 6.85 -20.16 -3.88
CA ALA A 105 6.61 -21.40 -4.62
C ALA A 105 6.53 -21.16 -6.15
N ILE A 106 5.84 -20.10 -6.59
CA ILE A 106 5.80 -19.70 -8.00
C ILE A 106 7.20 -19.36 -8.52
N TYR A 107 7.95 -18.53 -7.78
CA TYR A 107 9.30 -18.16 -8.17
C TYR A 107 10.19 -19.37 -8.43
N GLN A 108 10.19 -20.35 -7.51
CA GLN A 108 11.00 -21.56 -7.64
C GLN A 108 10.68 -22.37 -8.89
N LEU A 109 9.41 -22.48 -9.27
CA LEU A 109 9.00 -23.23 -10.46
C LEU A 109 9.29 -22.46 -11.75
N LEU A 110 9.13 -21.14 -11.77
CA LEU A 110 9.43 -20.30 -12.95
C LEU A 110 10.92 -20.31 -13.28
N VAL A 111 11.78 -20.16 -12.27
CA VAL A 111 13.23 -20.15 -12.46
C VAL A 111 13.74 -21.51 -13.00
N ARG A 112 13.16 -22.63 -12.56
CA ARG A 112 13.48 -23.97 -13.12
C ARG A 112 13.13 -24.09 -14.60
N ARG A 113 12.26 -23.22 -15.11
CA ARG A 113 11.87 -23.13 -16.53
C ARG A 113 12.56 -22.01 -17.28
N SER A 114 13.63 -21.45 -16.68
CA SER A 114 14.43 -20.36 -17.27
C SER A 114 13.63 -19.09 -17.59
N ILE A 115 12.50 -18.87 -16.88
CA ILE A 115 11.72 -17.63 -17.02
C ILE A 115 12.37 -16.53 -16.19
N LYS A 116 12.56 -15.37 -16.79
CA LYS A 116 13.05 -14.17 -16.09
C LYS A 116 11.99 -13.65 -15.14
N VAL A 117 12.39 -13.40 -13.88
CA VAL A 117 11.48 -12.97 -12.82
C VAL A 117 12.02 -11.74 -12.13
N LEU A 118 11.16 -10.72 -11.95
CA LEU A 118 11.36 -9.59 -11.06
C LEU A 118 10.42 -9.71 -9.86
N LEU A 119 10.86 -9.28 -8.69
CA LEU A 119 10.06 -9.28 -7.46
C LEU A 119 9.92 -7.85 -6.92
N THR A 120 8.69 -7.43 -6.61
CA THR A 120 8.44 -6.22 -5.79
C THR A 120 8.11 -6.61 -4.36
N VAL A 121 8.80 -5.97 -3.41
CA VAL A 121 8.62 -6.13 -1.96
C VAL A 121 7.90 -4.89 -1.41
N HIS A 122 6.60 -5.00 -1.20
CA HIS A 122 5.75 -3.93 -0.66
C HIS A 122 5.86 -3.76 0.87
N GLY A 123 6.75 -4.49 1.48
CA GLY A 123 6.99 -4.58 2.92
C GLY A 123 7.31 -6.00 3.31
N LEU A 124 7.97 -6.17 4.46
CA LEU A 124 8.34 -7.50 4.93
C LEU A 124 7.19 -8.13 5.73
N ALA A 125 6.59 -9.18 5.19
CA ALA A 125 5.49 -9.91 5.81
C ALA A 125 5.86 -10.50 7.18
N ASN A 126 7.14 -10.83 7.40
CA ASN A 126 7.61 -11.28 8.70
C ASN A 126 7.52 -10.21 9.79
N VAL A 127 7.66 -8.93 9.45
CA VAL A 127 7.53 -7.80 10.40
C VAL A 127 6.08 -7.70 10.85
N GLU A 128 5.12 -7.74 9.94
CA GLU A 128 3.69 -7.73 10.26
C GLU A 128 3.29 -8.94 11.12
N LYS A 129 3.73 -10.14 10.74
CA LYS A 129 3.43 -11.37 11.51
C LYS A 129 4.10 -11.39 12.89
N ARG A 130 5.30 -10.83 13.02
CA ARG A 130 5.96 -10.66 14.32
C ARG A 130 5.17 -9.73 15.24
N ASN A 131 4.64 -8.62 14.71
CA ASN A 131 3.81 -7.71 15.46
C ASN A 131 2.48 -8.37 15.87
N ALA A 132 1.87 -9.16 14.99
CA ALA A 132 0.69 -9.96 15.32
C ALA A 132 0.99 -11.02 16.40
N LEU A 133 2.15 -11.69 16.34
CA LEU A 133 2.57 -12.66 17.35
C LEU A 133 2.79 -12.01 18.75
N ARG A 134 3.36 -10.80 18.78
CA ARG A 134 3.53 -10.05 20.04
C ARG A 134 2.20 -9.73 20.71
N LYS A 135 1.15 -9.47 19.91
CA LYS A 135 -0.22 -9.17 20.41
C LYS A 135 -0.98 -10.43 20.80
N LYS A 136 -0.92 -11.49 20.00
CA LYS A 136 -1.61 -12.78 20.25
C LYS A 136 -0.55 -13.88 20.42
N LYS A 137 -0.13 -14.15 21.65
CA LYS A 137 0.82 -15.21 22.02
C LYS A 137 0.16 -16.58 21.83
N SER A 138 0.00 -17.06 20.58
CA SER A 138 -0.58 -18.37 20.29
C SER A 138 0.38 -19.22 19.47
N LEU A 139 0.34 -20.53 19.65
CA LEU A 139 1.14 -21.49 18.86
C LEU A 139 0.86 -21.38 17.37
N LYS A 140 -0.39 -21.11 16.98
CA LYS A 140 -0.79 -20.89 15.61
C LYS A 140 -0.13 -19.64 15.01
N ALA A 141 -0.10 -18.52 15.75
CA ALA A 141 0.56 -17.29 15.29
C ALA A 141 2.08 -17.48 15.18
N LEU A 142 2.70 -18.21 16.11
CA LEU A 142 4.12 -18.55 16.05
C LEU A 142 4.43 -19.41 14.82
N TYR A 143 3.66 -20.44 14.56
CA TYR A 143 3.81 -21.30 13.36
C TYR A 143 3.70 -20.47 12.08
N GLN A 144 2.66 -19.64 11.96
CA GLN A 144 2.48 -18.78 10.79
C GLN A 144 3.65 -17.80 10.61
N TYR A 145 4.17 -17.22 11.69
CA TYR A 145 5.34 -16.35 11.64
C TYR A 145 6.58 -17.10 11.15
N LEU A 146 6.86 -18.30 11.68
CA LEU A 146 8.05 -19.08 11.32
C LEU A 146 8.00 -19.52 9.85
N VAL A 147 6.86 -20.03 9.40
CA VAL A 147 6.70 -20.52 8.03
C VAL A 147 6.80 -19.37 7.03
N GLN A 148 6.13 -18.24 7.32
CA GLN A 148 6.19 -17.06 6.46
C GLN A 148 7.60 -16.47 6.41
N SER A 149 8.27 -16.32 7.55
CA SER A 149 9.63 -15.78 7.60
C SER A 149 10.61 -16.65 6.84
N ARG A 150 10.47 -18.00 6.93
CA ARG A 150 11.34 -18.92 6.20
C ARG A 150 11.15 -18.80 4.68
N ALA A 151 9.91 -18.73 4.21
CA ALA A 151 9.61 -18.54 2.79
C ALA A 151 10.15 -17.21 2.27
N GLU A 152 9.91 -16.10 3.01
CA GLU A 152 10.38 -14.77 2.66
C GLU A 152 11.91 -14.66 2.60
N TYR A 153 12.62 -15.14 3.63
CA TYR A 153 14.09 -15.11 3.63
C TYR A 153 14.70 -16.02 2.55
N SER A 154 14.06 -17.17 2.26
CA SER A 154 14.47 -18.05 1.19
C SER A 154 14.30 -17.38 -0.17
N LEU A 155 13.15 -16.77 -0.43
CA LEU A 155 12.86 -16.03 -1.66
C LEU A 155 13.85 -14.89 -1.88
N LEU A 156 14.02 -14.02 -0.87
CA LEU A 156 14.96 -12.88 -0.92
C LEU A 156 16.43 -13.31 -1.11
N SER A 157 16.80 -14.51 -0.65
CA SER A 157 18.16 -15.05 -0.86
C SER A 157 18.39 -15.59 -2.27
N GLN A 158 17.34 -15.86 -3.04
CA GLN A 158 17.40 -16.49 -4.36
C GLN A 158 17.20 -15.49 -5.49
N VAL A 159 16.36 -14.47 -5.29
CA VAL A 159 16.06 -13.46 -6.31
C VAL A 159 17.27 -12.54 -6.51
N PRO A 160 17.80 -12.41 -7.75
CA PRO A 160 18.98 -11.57 -7.97
C PRO A 160 18.70 -10.07 -7.84
N GLN A 161 17.54 -9.63 -8.31
CA GLN A 161 17.13 -8.22 -8.34
C GLN A 161 15.71 -8.05 -7.83
N ILE A 162 15.46 -7.02 -7.03
CA ILE A 162 14.13 -6.72 -6.47
C ILE A 162 13.83 -5.22 -6.54
N ILE A 163 12.54 -4.90 -6.59
CA ILE A 163 12.04 -3.55 -6.31
C ILE A 163 11.62 -3.49 -4.84
N VAL A 164 11.91 -2.38 -4.19
CA VAL A 164 11.41 -2.00 -2.86
C VAL A 164 10.75 -0.63 -2.94
N ASP A 165 9.67 -0.44 -2.21
CA ASP A 165 8.86 0.79 -2.31
C ASP A 165 9.57 2.02 -1.69
N THR A 166 10.41 1.80 -0.67
CA THR A 166 11.14 2.87 0.04
C THR A 166 12.52 2.38 0.52
N GLU A 167 13.40 3.32 0.81
CA GLU A 167 14.70 3.04 1.44
C GLU A 167 14.52 2.38 2.83
N TYR A 168 13.42 2.65 3.52
CA TYR A 168 13.07 1.95 4.77
C TYR A 168 12.96 0.43 4.58
N VAL A 169 12.27 -0.02 3.52
CA VAL A 169 12.17 -1.46 3.21
C VAL A 169 13.53 -2.03 2.81
N ALA A 170 14.32 -1.29 2.04
CA ALA A 170 15.69 -1.68 1.69
C ALA A 170 16.55 -1.90 2.93
N GLU A 171 16.49 -1.00 3.90
CA GLU A 171 17.27 -1.10 5.15
C GLU A 171 16.81 -2.26 6.04
N GLN A 172 15.52 -2.56 6.06
CA GLN A 172 15.02 -3.77 6.72
C GLN A 172 15.62 -5.04 6.11
N ILE A 173 15.74 -5.11 4.77
CA ILE A 173 16.35 -6.24 4.06
C ILE A 173 17.85 -6.33 4.36
N ARG A 174 18.59 -5.21 4.33
CA ARG A 174 20.00 -5.15 4.73
C ARG A 174 20.19 -5.64 6.16
N THR A 175 19.31 -5.22 7.07
CA THR A 175 19.31 -5.68 8.46
C THR A 175 19.09 -7.20 8.58
N CYS A 176 18.19 -7.76 7.76
CA CYS A 176 17.97 -9.21 7.72
C CYS A 176 19.21 -9.95 7.17
N TYR A 177 19.88 -9.39 6.18
CA TYR A 177 21.15 -9.93 5.65
C TYR A 177 22.27 -9.88 6.70
N ALA A 178 22.48 -8.73 7.34
CA ALA A 178 23.49 -8.56 8.39
C ALA A 178 23.30 -9.52 9.58
N LYS A 179 22.03 -9.90 9.86
CA LYS A 179 21.68 -10.90 10.88
C LYS A 179 21.74 -12.37 10.37
N GLY A 180 22.25 -12.60 9.17
CA GLY A 180 22.39 -13.95 8.57
C GLY A 180 21.04 -14.63 8.23
N LYS A 181 19.95 -13.91 8.19
CA LYS A 181 18.63 -14.44 7.84
C LYS A 181 18.46 -14.61 6.34
N ILE A 182 19.04 -13.70 5.57
CA ILE A 182 19.13 -13.72 4.10
C ILE A 182 20.57 -14.10 3.76
N LYS A 183 20.77 -15.13 2.90
CA LYS A 183 22.09 -15.65 2.57
C LYS A 183 22.82 -14.85 1.50
N ARG A 184 22.07 -14.21 0.61
CA ARG A 184 22.58 -13.35 -0.46
C ARG A 184 21.74 -12.10 -0.50
N LEU A 185 22.38 -10.92 -0.50
CA LEU A 185 21.71 -9.66 -0.65
C LEU A 185 21.33 -9.45 -2.12
N PRO A 186 20.02 -9.30 -2.46
CA PRO A 186 19.61 -8.97 -3.81
C PRO A 186 20.01 -7.54 -4.17
N GLN A 187 20.19 -7.27 -5.46
CA GLN A 187 20.26 -5.90 -5.95
C GLN A 187 18.89 -5.23 -5.73
N MET A 188 18.86 -4.12 -5.03
CA MET A 188 17.63 -3.43 -4.67
C MET A 188 17.47 -2.15 -5.49
N HIS A 189 16.32 -2.01 -6.13
CA HIS A 189 15.90 -0.82 -6.86
C HIS A 189 14.79 -0.13 -6.07
N VAL A 190 15.06 1.06 -5.54
CA VAL A 190 14.04 1.84 -4.82
C VAL A 190 13.14 2.53 -5.84
N ILE A 191 11.96 1.95 -6.05
CA ILE A 191 10.92 2.45 -6.95
C ILE A 191 9.60 2.45 -6.18
N PRO A 192 9.05 3.64 -5.84
CA PRO A 192 7.84 3.70 -5.04
C PRO A 192 6.62 3.16 -5.80
N GLN A 193 5.59 2.81 -5.07
CA GLN A 193 4.27 2.54 -5.65
C GLN A 193 3.71 3.82 -6.25
N GLY A 194 3.05 3.67 -7.39
CA GLY A 194 2.44 4.78 -8.07
C GLY A 194 1.03 5.11 -7.58
N ILE A 195 0.54 6.27 -7.95
CA ILE A 195 -0.83 6.73 -7.75
C ILE A 195 -1.53 6.94 -9.08
N ASN A 196 -2.88 6.88 -9.06
CA ASN A 196 -3.70 7.17 -10.23
C ASN A 196 -3.55 8.66 -10.61
N GLN A 197 -3.33 8.92 -11.90
CA GLN A 197 -3.21 10.27 -12.43
C GLN A 197 -4.43 11.15 -12.17
N GLN A 198 -5.61 10.57 -11.96
CA GLN A 198 -6.81 11.30 -11.58
C GLN A 198 -6.63 12.13 -10.32
N TYR A 199 -5.86 11.66 -9.34
CA TYR A 199 -5.56 12.46 -8.13
C TYR A 199 -4.87 13.79 -8.45
N ALA A 200 -3.96 13.81 -9.44
CA ALA A 200 -3.29 15.04 -9.87
C ALA A 200 -4.20 16.02 -10.63
N MET A 201 -5.35 15.56 -11.09
CA MET A 201 -6.38 16.40 -11.73
C MET A 201 -7.37 16.99 -10.71
N LEU A 202 -7.38 16.46 -9.48
CA LEU A 202 -8.22 16.97 -8.41
C LEU A 202 -7.57 18.20 -7.76
N GLN A 203 -8.39 19.02 -7.18
CA GLN A 203 -7.96 20.13 -6.32
C GLN A 203 -8.95 20.28 -5.20
N SER A 204 -8.45 20.40 -3.97
CA SER A 204 -9.28 20.86 -2.87
C SER A 204 -9.41 22.37 -2.92
N SER A 205 -10.64 22.84 -2.74
CA SER A 205 -10.99 24.25 -2.58
C SER A 205 -11.70 24.51 -1.25
N CYS A 206 -11.53 23.59 -0.29
CA CYS A 206 -12.20 23.64 1.00
C CYS A 206 -11.45 24.56 1.97
N ASP A 207 -12.12 25.60 2.45
CA ASP A 207 -11.62 26.51 3.49
C ASP A 207 -12.11 26.12 4.90
N GLU A 208 -13.09 25.21 4.99
CA GLU A 208 -13.55 24.70 6.28
C GLU A 208 -12.46 23.82 6.93
N PRO A 209 -12.35 23.81 8.27
CA PRO A 209 -11.35 23.01 8.99
C PRO A 209 -11.74 21.53 9.01
N ILE A 210 -11.79 20.91 7.83
CA ILE A 210 -12.14 19.50 7.66
C ILE A 210 -10.85 18.67 7.48
N ILE A 211 -10.68 17.71 8.37
CA ILE A 211 -9.56 16.78 8.38
C ILE A 211 -10.02 15.46 7.75
N PHE A 212 -9.24 14.92 6.83
CA PHE A 212 -9.51 13.65 6.18
C PHE A 212 -8.45 12.60 6.53
N SER A 213 -8.90 11.40 6.79
CA SER A 213 -8.05 10.22 7.01
C SER A 213 -8.55 9.06 6.16
N LEU A 214 -7.67 8.46 5.38
CA LEU A 214 -7.99 7.31 4.53
C LEU A 214 -7.06 6.14 4.84
N GLY A 215 -7.65 4.99 5.15
CA GLY A 215 -6.87 3.77 5.38
C GLY A 215 -7.71 2.64 5.96
N ALA A 216 -7.23 1.40 5.84
CA ALA A 216 -7.91 0.25 6.44
C ALA A 216 -8.09 0.46 7.95
N ILE A 217 -9.32 0.28 8.44
CA ILE A 217 -9.63 0.43 9.87
C ILE A 217 -8.99 -0.73 10.64
N SER A 218 -7.86 -0.42 11.23
CA SER A 218 -7.03 -1.36 11.99
C SER A 218 -6.18 -0.62 13.02
N LYS A 219 -5.76 -1.33 14.06
CA LYS A 219 -4.93 -0.76 15.13
C LYS A 219 -3.62 -0.14 14.58
N ARG A 220 -3.06 -0.73 13.52
CA ARG A 220 -1.85 -0.25 12.86
C ARG A 220 -1.99 1.17 12.28
N LYS A 221 -3.18 1.54 11.81
CA LYS A 221 -3.48 2.87 11.24
C LYS A 221 -3.79 3.94 12.27
N GLY A 222 -3.94 3.58 13.56
CA GLY A 222 -3.98 4.51 14.69
C GLY A 222 -5.18 5.47 14.72
N HIS A 223 -6.31 5.11 14.11
CA HIS A 223 -7.47 6.00 14.03
C HIS A 223 -7.98 6.45 15.41
N LEU A 224 -7.84 5.59 16.46
CA LEU A 224 -8.23 5.98 17.83
C LEU A 224 -7.34 7.11 18.37
N LEU A 225 -6.02 7.07 18.08
CA LEU A 225 -5.10 8.15 18.47
C LEU A 225 -5.39 9.42 17.65
N LEU A 226 -5.75 9.28 16.37
CA LEU A 226 -6.20 10.41 15.56
C LEU A 226 -7.46 11.08 16.15
N VAL A 227 -8.45 10.29 16.60
CA VAL A 227 -9.66 10.82 17.25
C VAL A 227 -9.28 11.57 18.53
N LYS A 228 -8.39 11.01 19.37
CA LYS A 228 -7.92 11.71 20.58
C LYS A 228 -7.22 13.03 20.25
N ALA A 229 -6.37 13.06 19.20
CA ALA A 229 -5.73 14.29 18.74
C ALA A 229 -6.76 15.32 18.22
N PHE A 230 -7.79 14.83 17.53
CA PHE A 230 -8.89 15.67 17.04
C PHE A 230 -9.71 16.27 18.19
N GLU A 231 -9.97 15.54 19.27
CA GLU A 231 -10.65 16.07 20.46
C GLU A 231 -9.86 17.21 21.13
N LEU A 232 -8.52 17.13 21.11
CA LEU A 232 -7.67 18.24 21.58
C LEU A 232 -7.76 19.44 20.62
N LEU A 233 -7.77 19.19 19.31
CA LEU A 233 -7.94 20.23 18.29
C LEU A 233 -9.26 20.98 18.46
N CYS A 234 -10.36 20.29 18.72
CA CYS A 234 -11.69 20.90 18.87
C CYS A 234 -11.77 21.95 20.00
N LYS A 235 -10.87 21.85 21.01
CA LYS A 235 -10.77 22.89 22.06
C LYS A 235 -10.27 24.25 21.52
N GLN A 236 -9.49 24.22 20.44
CA GLN A 236 -8.92 25.43 19.80
C GLN A 236 -9.66 25.80 18.50
N THR A 237 -10.26 24.80 17.82
CA THR A 237 -10.99 24.95 16.57
C THR A 237 -12.35 24.25 16.71
N PRO A 238 -13.34 24.89 17.37
CA PRO A 238 -14.62 24.25 17.74
C PRO A 238 -15.47 23.79 16.55
N ASN A 239 -15.25 24.33 15.35
CA ASN A 239 -15.97 23.98 14.11
C ASN A 239 -15.21 22.92 13.27
N ALA A 240 -14.10 22.37 13.75
CA ALA A 240 -13.37 21.33 13.04
C ALA A 240 -14.23 20.08 12.84
N LYS A 241 -14.03 19.40 11.71
CA LYS A 241 -14.66 18.12 11.38
C LYS A 241 -13.60 17.09 11.03
N LEU A 242 -13.84 15.83 11.38
CA LEU A 242 -12.97 14.71 11.05
C LEU A 242 -13.74 13.66 10.23
N ILE A 243 -13.24 13.33 9.06
CA ILE A 243 -13.76 12.25 8.21
C ILE A 243 -12.73 11.13 8.18
N ILE A 244 -13.10 9.95 8.67
CA ILE A 244 -12.29 8.73 8.60
C ILE A 244 -12.92 7.78 7.60
N ALA A 245 -12.20 7.43 6.54
CA ALA A 245 -12.69 6.53 5.50
C ALA A 245 -11.80 5.27 5.37
N GLY A 246 -12.41 4.15 4.99
CA GLY A 246 -11.67 2.93 4.71
C GLY A 246 -12.50 1.66 4.72
N ILE A 247 -11.81 0.52 4.65
CA ILE A 247 -12.40 -0.81 4.83
C ILE A 247 -12.14 -1.30 6.25
N VAL A 248 -13.05 -2.09 6.80
CA VAL A 248 -12.86 -2.70 8.13
C VAL A 248 -11.94 -3.91 7.99
N ALA A 249 -10.68 -3.75 8.39
CA ALA A 249 -9.68 -4.82 8.39
C ALA A 249 -9.61 -5.58 9.73
N GLU A 250 -9.91 -4.91 10.84
CA GLU A 250 -9.97 -5.50 12.19
C GLU A 250 -11.32 -5.13 12.83
N LYS A 251 -12.26 -6.07 12.88
CA LYS A 251 -13.64 -5.83 13.37
C LYS A 251 -13.65 -5.37 14.84
N GLU A 252 -12.88 -6.03 15.69
CA GLU A 252 -12.80 -5.68 17.14
C GLU A 252 -12.30 -4.23 17.34
N TYR A 253 -11.31 -3.81 16.54
CA TYR A 253 -10.81 -2.43 16.58
C TYR A 253 -11.81 -1.41 16.02
N TYR A 254 -12.54 -1.77 14.98
CA TYR A 254 -13.62 -0.92 14.45
C TYR A 254 -14.71 -0.69 15.50
N ASP A 255 -15.12 -1.74 16.20
CA ASP A 255 -16.16 -1.65 17.24
C ASP A 255 -15.67 -0.79 18.44
N GLU A 256 -14.39 -0.93 18.83
CA GLU A 256 -13.73 -0.09 19.83
C GLU A 256 -13.72 1.40 19.39
N LEU A 257 -13.31 1.67 18.15
CA LEU A 257 -13.27 3.01 17.60
C LEU A 257 -14.67 3.65 17.53
N GLN A 258 -15.67 2.89 17.06
CA GLN A 258 -17.04 3.36 16.96
C GLN A 258 -17.63 3.69 18.34
N LEU A 259 -17.41 2.83 19.33
CA LEU A 259 -17.86 3.06 20.70
C LEU A 259 -17.19 4.31 21.30
N TYR A 260 -15.87 4.47 21.09
CA TYR A 260 -15.16 5.65 21.58
C TYR A 260 -15.72 6.94 20.98
N ILE A 261 -15.95 6.96 19.65
CA ILE A 261 -16.54 8.13 18.98
C ILE A 261 -17.94 8.44 19.53
N GLN A 262 -18.79 7.43 19.73
CA GLN A 262 -20.15 7.62 20.27
C GLN A 262 -20.16 8.24 21.68
N GLN A 263 -19.14 7.96 22.48
CA GLN A 263 -18.98 8.51 23.83
C GLN A 263 -18.31 9.90 23.87
N SER A 264 -17.74 10.34 22.75
CA SER A 264 -17.08 11.63 22.66
C SER A 264 -18.08 12.77 22.65
N GLN A 265 -17.78 13.87 23.34
CA GLN A 265 -18.55 15.12 23.21
C GLN A 265 -18.51 15.74 21.81
N TYR A 266 -17.57 15.31 20.96
CA TYR A 266 -17.40 15.74 19.57
C TYR A 266 -17.93 14.71 18.56
N ALA A 267 -18.75 13.76 18.99
CA ALA A 267 -19.30 12.70 18.12
C ALA A 267 -19.93 13.23 16.83
N ASN A 268 -20.67 14.33 16.91
CA ASN A 268 -21.32 14.95 15.76
C ASN A 268 -20.36 15.59 14.73
N GLN A 269 -19.08 15.75 15.09
CA GLN A 269 -18.03 16.31 14.22
C GLN A 269 -17.15 15.22 13.59
N ILE A 270 -17.38 13.94 13.94
CA ILE A 270 -16.58 12.81 13.48
C ILE A 270 -17.45 11.88 12.63
N GLN A 271 -17.05 11.67 11.39
CA GLN A 271 -17.74 10.80 10.45
C GLN A 271 -16.89 9.58 10.11
N LEU A 272 -17.47 8.36 10.26
CA LEU A 272 -16.88 7.10 9.77
C LEU A 272 -17.54 6.69 8.46
N CYS A 273 -16.76 6.59 7.39
CA CYS A 273 -17.18 6.23 6.03
C CYS A 273 -16.56 4.89 5.64
N ILE A 274 -17.37 3.85 5.52
CA ILE A 274 -16.89 2.49 5.27
C ILE A 274 -17.26 2.02 3.88
N ASN A 275 -16.31 1.35 3.20
CA ASN A 275 -16.52 0.74 1.88
C ASN A 275 -16.94 1.76 0.79
N LEU A 276 -16.32 2.93 0.78
CA LEU A 276 -16.58 3.93 -0.25
C LEU A 276 -16.08 3.46 -1.62
N SER A 277 -16.77 3.89 -2.67
CA SER A 277 -16.27 3.79 -4.04
C SER A 277 -15.12 4.76 -4.28
N GLN A 278 -14.33 4.52 -5.34
CA GLN A 278 -13.24 5.41 -5.73
C GLN A 278 -13.74 6.84 -6.01
N GLU A 279 -14.91 6.97 -6.63
CA GLU A 279 -15.53 8.27 -6.91
C GLU A 279 -15.88 9.03 -5.62
N GLN A 280 -16.45 8.33 -4.63
CA GLN A 280 -16.74 8.94 -3.33
C GLN A 280 -15.44 9.37 -2.60
N ILE A 281 -14.36 8.59 -2.74
CA ILE A 281 -13.05 8.97 -2.20
C ILE A 281 -12.53 10.24 -2.89
N PHE A 282 -12.64 10.34 -4.22
CA PHE A 282 -12.26 11.55 -4.96
C PHE A 282 -13.05 12.77 -4.50
N GLN A 283 -14.37 12.63 -4.32
CA GLN A 283 -15.22 13.70 -3.80
C GLN A 283 -14.79 14.15 -2.39
N LEU A 284 -14.41 13.21 -1.51
CA LEU A 284 -13.90 13.56 -0.19
C LEU A 284 -12.59 14.35 -0.29
N TYR A 285 -11.64 13.90 -1.10
CA TYR A 285 -10.37 14.61 -1.28
C TYR A 285 -10.55 16.09 -1.73
N GLN A 286 -11.59 16.38 -2.53
CA GLN A 286 -11.87 17.73 -3.01
C GLN A 286 -12.53 18.67 -1.97
N ASN A 287 -13.12 18.08 -0.91
CA ASN A 287 -13.94 18.80 0.06
C ASN A 287 -13.33 18.80 1.48
N VAL A 288 -12.01 18.67 1.59
CA VAL A 288 -11.31 18.63 2.87
C VAL A 288 -10.08 19.55 2.84
N ARG A 289 -9.65 20.02 4.00
CA ARG A 289 -8.56 21.00 4.10
C ARG A 289 -7.19 20.34 4.26
N ILE A 290 -7.06 19.34 5.11
CA ILE A 290 -5.80 18.64 5.38
C ILE A 290 -6.01 17.12 5.42
N PHE A 291 -4.95 16.38 5.17
CA PHE A 291 -4.92 14.94 5.34
C PHE A 291 -4.17 14.55 6.62
N ALA A 292 -4.74 13.67 7.43
CA ALA A 292 -4.12 13.24 8.67
C ALA A 292 -4.21 11.72 8.87
N LEU A 293 -3.10 11.06 9.20
CA LEU A 293 -3.07 9.63 9.50
C LEU A 293 -2.03 9.31 10.59
N HIS A 294 -2.48 8.81 11.74
CA HIS A 294 -1.66 8.53 12.90
C HIS A 294 -1.15 7.08 12.91
N SER A 295 -0.46 6.67 11.85
CA SER A 295 -0.02 5.28 11.66
C SER A 295 1.07 4.86 12.65
N GLN A 296 1.00 3.61 13.12
CA GLN A 296 2.04 2.94 13.90
C GLN A 296 3.14 2.35 13.00
N GLU A 297 2.82 2.02 11.77
CA GLU A 297 3.73 1.40 10.81
C GLU A 297 3.24 1.60 9.38
N GLU A 298 4.14 1.98 8.49
CA GLU A 298 3.93 2.09 7.04
C GLU A 298 5.19 1.67 6.29
N SER A 299 5.03 0.96 5.19
CA SER A 299 6.14 0.70 4.26
C SER A 299 6.39 1.89 3.34
N GLN A 300 5.32 2.48 2.80
CA GLN A 300 5.33 3.71 2.02
C GLN A 300 4.16 4.62 2.42
N GLY A 301 2.92 4.09 2.41
CA GLY A 301 1.71 4.87 2.62
C GLY A 301 1.29 5.64 1.38
N ILE A 302 0.79 4.93 0.37
CA ILE A 302 0.36 5.49 -0.93
C ILE A 302 -0.64 6.66 -0.77
N VAL A 303 -1.48 6.63 0.26
CA VAL A 303 -2.47 7.67 0.57
C VAL A 303 -1.85 9.05 0.79
N PHE A 304 -0.58 9.11 1.24
CA PHE A 304 0.13 10.38 1.37
C PHE A 304 0.47 10.98 0.01
N ALA A 305 0.91 10.15 -0.95
CA ALA A 305 1.15 10.61 -2.32
C ALA A 305 -0.15 11.04 -3.01
N GLU A 306 -1.27 10.34 -2.75
CA GLU A 306 -2.61 10.71 -3.22
C GLU A 306 -3.04 12.08 -2.65
N ALA A 307 -2.91 12.28 -1.34
CA ALA A 307 -3.21 13.54 -0.67
C ALA A 307 -2.35 14.69 -1.20
N MET A 308 -1.04 14.47 -1.37
CA MET A 308 -0.13 15.45 -1.96
C MET A 308 -0.53 15.83 -3.40
N ALA A 309 -0.97 14.86 -4.21
CA ALA A 309 -1.39 15.10 -5.58
C ALA A 309 -2.60 16.04 -5.66
N VAL A 310 -3.53 15.90 -4.74
CA VAL A 310 -4.69 16.83 -4.60
C VAL A 310 -4.27 18.18 -4.05
N GLY A 311 -3.12 18.27 -3.39
CA GLY A 311 -2.61 19.48 -2.76
C GLY A 311 -3.00 19.61 -1.29
N LEU A 312 -3.27 18.52 -0.61
CA LEU A 312 -3.53 18.52 0.83
C LEU A 312 -2.21 18.44 1.62
N PRO A 313 -1.91 19.41 2.49
CA PRO A 313 -0.85 19.27 3.48
C PRO A 313 -1.12 18.10 4.42
N ILE A 314 -0.07 17.41 4.86
CA ILE A 314 -0.16 16.15 5.59
C ILE A 314 0.22 16.37 7.05
N VAL A 315 -0.53 15.73 7.98
CA VAL A 315 -0.10 15.49 9.35
C VAL A 315 0.03 14.00 9.57
N SER A 316 1.21 13.53 9.97
CA SER A 316 1.44 12.10 10.20
C SER A 316 2.53 11.84 11.24
N THR A 317 2.91 10.57 11.38
CA THR A 317 3.91 10.11 12.36
C THR A 317 5.27 9.85 11.71
N ILE A 318 6.35 9.96 12.49
CA ILE A 318 7.72 9.62 12.06
C ILE A 318 7.93 8.11 12.21
N VAL A 319 7.23 7.30 11.38
CA VAL A 319 7.36 5.85 11.43
C VAL A 319 7.59 5.25 10.05
N GLY A 320 8.39 4.20 9.99
CA GLY A 320 8.59 3.39 8.80
C GLY A 320 9.01 4.18 7.57
N GLY A 321 8.27 4.00 6.49
CA GLY A 321 8.51 4.66 5.21
C GLY A 321 7.91 6.06 5.09
N ILE A 322 7.15 6.56 6.07
CA ILE A 322 6.48 7.87 6.01
C ILE A 322 7.47 9.01 5.75
N PRO A 323 8.63 9.12 6.46
CA PRO A 323 9.59 10.21 6.22
C PRO A 323 10.23 10.21 4.83
N PHE A 324 10.13 9.11 4.09
CA PHE A 324 10.60 9.01 2.70
C PHE A 324 9.57 9.48 1.68
N VAL A 325 8.32 9.70 2.09
CA VAL A 325 7.22 10.20 1.25
C VAL A 325 6.83 11.61 1.67
N VAL A 326 6.71 11.85 2.97
CA VAL A 326 6.32 13.13 3.55
C VAL A 326 7.55 13.83 4.11
N ALA A 327 7.99 14.89 3.46
CA ALA A 327 9.11 15.71 3.93
C ALA A 327 8.63 16.68 5.02
N HIS A 328 9.07 16.44 6.27
CA HIS A 328 8.71 17.30 7.41
C HIS A 328 9.05 18.77 7.16
N GLY A 329 8.09 19.65 7.41
CA GLY A 329 8.23 21.10 7.18
C GLY A 329 8.14 21.53 5.71
N LYS A 330 8.05 20.57 4.75
CA LYS A 330 7.97 20.88 3.29
C LYS A 330 6.65 20.44 2.67
N THR A 331 6.23 19.20 2.88
CA THR A 331 4.98 18.67 2.33
C THR A 331 3.97 18.29 3.41
N GLY A 332 4.40 18.31 4.68
CA GLY A 332 3.57 18.02 5.84
C GLY A 332 4.34 18.17 7.15
N LEU A 333 3.66 17.92 8.24
CA LEU A 333 4.20 17.93 9.60
C LEU A 333 4.16 16.53 10.19
N LEU A 334 5.30 16.07 10.71
CA LEU A 334 5.47 14.74 11.29
C LEU A 334 5.73 14.85 12.79
N THR A 335 5.15 13.92 13.58
CA THR A 335 5.35 13.79 15.04
C THR A 335 5.77 12.36 15.39
N GLU A 336 6.29 12.17 16.60
CA GLU A 336 6.51 10.83 17.14
C GLU A 336 5.17 10.07 17.28
N PHE A 337 5.24 8.75 17.15
CA PHE A 337 4.08 7.90 17.38
C PHE A 337 3.64 7.99 18.84
N GLU A 338 2.32 8.04 19.09
CA GLU A 338 1.66 8.26 20.39
C GLU A 338 1.72 9.71 20.93
N ASP A 339 2.43 10.63 20.28
CA ASP A 339 2.42 12.05 20.64
C ASP A 339 1.17 12.75 20.11
N VAL A 340 0.06 12.51 20.78
CA VAL A 340 -1.27 13.00 20.44
C VAL A 340 -1.35 14.53 20.52
N GLU A 341 -0.62 15.14 21.46
CA GLU A 341 -0.63 16.59 21.70
C GLU A 341 0.06 17.35 20.56
N ASN A 342 1.28 16.97 20.19
CA ASN A 342 1.96 17.56 19.05
C ASN A 342 1.26 17.26 17.72
N PHE A 343 0.63 16.08 17.59
CA PHE A 343 -0.18 15.77 16.41
C PHE A 343 -1.37 16.74 16.29
N SER A 344 -2.06 17.02 17.40
CA SER A 344 -3.14 18.02 17.47
C SER A 344 -2.63 19.42 17.14
N THR A 345 -1.49 19.80 17.69
CA THR A 345 -0.86 21.11 17.43
C THR A 345 -0.52 21.26 15.95
N ASN A 346 0.03 20.24 15.32
CA ASN A 346 0.34 20.25 13.89
C ASN A 346 -0.92 20.39 13.01
N MET A 347 -2.03 19.72 13.36
CA MET A 347 -3.30 19.93 12.67
C MET A 347 -3.77 21.39 12.83
N SER A 348 -3.71 21.96 14.04
CA SER A 348 -4.08 23.34 14.31
C SER A 348 -3.23 24.33 13.50
N MET A 349 -1.92 24.13 13.47
CA MET A 349 -0.99 24.99 12.70
C MET A 349 -1.35 25.02 11.20
N LEU A 350 -1.62 23.88 10.58
CA LEU A 350 -1.98 23.81 9.16
C LEU A 350 -3.37 24.39 8.87
N LEU A 351 -4.29 24.33 9.83
CA LEU A 351 -5.64 24.90 9.66
C LEU A 351 -5.68 26.42 9.86
N GLN A 352 -4.74 26.98 10.63
CA GLN A 352 -4.73 28.39 11.00
C GLN A 352 -3.69 29.22 10.25
N ASN A 353 -2.63 28.60 9.73
CA ASN A 353 -1.54 29.28 9.02
C ASN A 353 -1.65 29.07 7.51
N GLU A 354 -2.27 30.04 6.83
CA GLU A 354 -2.53 29.99 5.39
C GLU A 354 -1.24 29.95 4.55
N ASP A 355 -0.21 30.69 4.95
CA ASP A 355 1.07 30.70 4.23
C ASP A 355 1.73 29.32 4.28
N MET A 356 1.76 28.71 5.48
CA MET A 356 2.30 27.37 5.65
C MET A 356 1.50 26.34 4.85
N TYR A 357 0.17 26.42 4.89
CA TYR A 357 -0.73 25.58 4.09
C TYR A 357 -0.38 25.67 2.60
N ASN A 358 -0.34 26.89 2.06
CA ASN A 358 -0.12 27.15 0.64
C ASN A 358 1.25 26.66 0.17
N VAL A 359 2.30 26.84 0.98
CA VAL A 359 3.65 26.35 0.68
C VAL A 359 3.66 24.83 0.65
N MET A 360 3.09 24.17 1.66
CA MET A 360 3.08 22.69 1.73
C MET A 360 2.20 22.06 0.66
N SER A 361 1.06 22.65 0.36
CA SER A 361 0.17 22.25 -0.74
C SER A 361 0.90 22.27 -2.09
N ARG A 362 1.57 23.38 -2.41
CA ARG A 362 2.35 23.51 -3.65
C ARG A 362 3.48 22.49 -3.74
N ASN A 363 4.25 22.36 -2.65
CA ASN A 363 5.35 21.42 -2.59
C ASN A 363 4.86 19.97 -2.73
N GLY A 364 3.73 19.65 -2.08
CA GLY A 364 3.08 18.33 -2.20
C GLY A 364 2.71 18.00 -3.63
N LYS A 365 2.08 18.94 -4.36
CA LYS A 365 1.75 18.75 -5.78
C LYS A 365 2.97 18.51 -6.66
N ILE A 366 4.07 19.22 -6.40
CA ILE A 366 5.33 19.03 -7.14
C ILE A 366 5.90 17.64 -6.83
N GLU A 367 6.00 17.28 -5.56
CA GLU A 367 6.59 16.00 -5.13
C GLU A 367 5.74 14.81 -5.62
N SER A 368 4.42 14.93 -5.64
CA SER A 368 3.51 13.86 -6.08
C SER A 368 3.70 13.43 -7.53
N GLN A 369 4.29 14.27 -8.40
CA GLN A 369 4.59 13.92 -9.79
C GLN A 369 5.55 12.72 -9.88
N ASN A 370 6.41 12.52 -8.88
CA ASN A 370 7.32 11.38 -8.79
C ASN A 370 6.61 10.05 -8.53
N TYR A 371 5.34 10.10 -8.12
CA TYR A 371 4.51 8.94 -7.80
C TYR A 371 3.47 8.61 -8.88
N LEU A 372 3.37 9.34 -9.99
CA LEU A 372 2.41 9.02 -11.05
C LEU A 372 2.79 7.71 -11.76
N TRP A 373 1.80 6.84 -12.00
CA TRP A 373 2.03 5.53 -12.61
C TRP A 373 2.77 5.59 -13.94
N ASP A 374 2.56 6.62 -14.76
CA ASP A 374 3.24 6.72 -16.06
C ASP A 374 4.77 6.81 -15.89
N GLY A 375 5.24 7.62 -14.94
CA GLY A 375 6.66 7.71 -14.58
C GLY A 375 7.20 6.43 -13.93
N ILE A 376 6.47 5.88 -12.98
CA ILE A 376 6.83 4.66 -12.27
C ILE A 376 6.89 3.45 -13.22
N ALA A 377 5.87 3.26 -14.07
CA ALA A 377 5.83 2.16 -15.04
C ALA A 377 7.01 2.23 -16.04
N ASN A 378 7.39 3.44 -16.48
CA ASN A 378 8.56 3.62 -17.32
C ASN A 378 9.88 3.23 -16.62
N ARG A 379 10.02 3.53 -15.32
CA ARG A 379 11.19 3.10 -14.53
C ARG A 379 11.24 1.58 -14.40
N ILE A 380 10.11 0.96 -14.09
CA ILE A 380 9.99 -0.51 -13.98
C ILE A 380 10.23 -1.16 -15.35
N PHE A 381 9.69 -0.60 -16.42
CA PHE A 381 9.89 -1.13 -17.77
C PHE A 381 11.37 -1.10 -18.20
N LYS A 382 12.10 -0.02 -17.90
CA LYS A 382 13.55 0.02 -18.12
C LYS A 382 14.27 -1.09 -17.38
N LEU A 383 13.88 -1.39 -16.15
CA LEU A 383 14.44 -2.50 -15.38
C LEU A 383 14.11 -3.87 -16.01
N TYR A 384 12.90 -4.04 -16.58
CA TYR A 384 12.60 -5.26 -17.35
C TYR A 384 13.57 -5.46 -18.50
N LEU A 385 13.85 -4.39 -19.29
CA LEU A 385 14.80 -4.49 -20.41
C LEU A 385 16.20 -4.89 -19.95
N THR A 386 16.70 -4.29 -18.87
CA THR A 386 18.01 -4.67 -18.29
C THR A 386 18.03 -6.15 -17.89
N ILE A 387 16.99 -6.66 -17.23
CA ILE A 387 16.90 -8.06 -16.81
C ILE A 387 16.87 -9.04 -17.99
N LEU A 388 16.32 -8.60 -19.12
CA LEU A 388 16.23 -9.41 -20.33
C LEU A 388 17.54 -9.44 -21.14
N GLU A 389 18.39 -8.42 -20.98
CA GLU A 389 19.72 -8.36 -21.59
C GLU A 389 20.77 -9.17 -20.82
N ASP A 390 20.59 -9.36 -19.49
CA ASP A 390 21.43 -10.20 -18.62
C ASP A 390 21.12 -11.71 -18.83
#